data_f0eb4f16d3a9fa3fff953c10bf281991
#
_entry.id   f0eb4f16d3a9fa3fff953c10bf281991
#
_cell.length_a   1.000
_cell.length_b   1.000
_cell.length_c   1.000
_cell.angle_alpha   90.00
_cell.angle_beta   90.00
_cell.angle_gamma   90.00
#
_symmetry.space_group_name_H-M   'P 1'
#
loop_
_entity.id
_entity.type
_entity.pdbx_description
1 polymer ?
#
loop_
_entity_poly.entity_id
_entity_poly.type
_entity_poly.pdbx_seq_one_letter_code
_entity_poly.pdbx_strand_id
1 'polypeptide(L)'
;MAVAAGVLAGAGGTAAPSAVGASAEELLARALEVIGRQSARIDGLVRENAELREQNAQLVRVNEELRELVGQQAARLAEANETIAVLQRMVFGRKSEKGRPGPPAGDGDDDPAGDGGGKEKVKRGPGARAGRRDYSHLPRVEVIWDFPGGGYCCPDCGAPFTGLASDHVTEVLDWTVLVRVMAYCRRRYKRECGCPGPATVTAPGPPKAIGKGLFSNGFIAMLLTERFAAGRSQNSLVTGLARHGAEISAATLAGTVAQAAGLLVPLAAAIAERNRESWHFPADETTWRVFCPGEGKGPARFWLWVFIGADTVCFVMDPSRSGAVLARHAGLDEKTGQLLPAADGGPRRLVISSDFYAVYQSAGKKADGLVNLYCAAHIRRHMIRAGDASPVQLKYWAQNWLALFRDLYKAHDELMAAWQEAAAPPAREKKAAAQRLENAYEDWDAAIGVIDETRKKQMQAPGLQEPAKKALATLDREWDGLIAHRDYPMISLDNNSAERQLRGPVVTRKNAGGSRNGQTAGNAAVIWTVTATAQMAGLNLLTYLTAYLDECGRTGGNPLTGKALERFLPWNASPEDRQAWAQPPPPG
;
A
#
# COMPACT_ATOMS: atom_id res chain seq x y z
N MET A 1 -19.85 -65.38 -21.93
CA MET A 1 -18.68 -66.31 -21.87
C MET A 1 -17.40 -65.61 -22.30
N ALA A 2 -17.10 -64.40 -21.79
CA ALA A 2 -15.87 -63.67 -22.13
C ALA A 2 -15.28 -62.87 -20.94
N VAL A 3 -15.64 -63.25 -19.70
CA VAL A 3 -15.15 -62.59 -18.47
C VAL A 3 -14.41 -63.57 -17.53
N ALA A 4 -14.34 -64.84 -17.88
CA ALA A 4 -13.69 -65.85 -17.05
C ALA A 4 -12.22 -66.16 -17.42
N ALA A 5 -11.61 -65.48 -18.39
CA ALA A 5 -10.23 -65.73 -18.86
C ALA A 5 -9.18 -64.71 -18.34
N GLY A 6 -9.58 -63.71 -17.53
CA GLY A 6 -8.67 -62.60 -17.09
C GLY A 6 -8.13 -62.70 -15.66
N VAL A 7 -8.50 -63.70 -14.88
CA VAL A 7 -8.15 -63.74 -13.42
C VAL A 7 -7.07 -64.76 -13.09
N LEU A 8 -6.51 -65.47 -14.07
CA LEU A 8 -5.45 -66.48 -13.85
C LEU A 8 -4.03 -66.06 -14.25
N ALA A 9 -3.77 -64.80 -14.49
CA ALA A 9 -2.45 -64.31 -14.85
C ALA A 9 -1.95 -63.24 -13.86
N GLY A 10 -1.82 -63.60 -12.57
CA GLY A 10 -1.31 -62.63 -11.59
C GLY A 10 -0.93 -63.18 -10.22
N ALA A 11 -0.51 -64.43 -10.15
CA ALA A 11 0.12 -64.94 -8.93
C ALA A 11 1.49 -65.55 -9.29
N GLY A 12 2.53 -64.87 -8.90
CA GLY A 12 3.93 -65.22 -9.05
C GLY A 12 4.24 -66.63 -8.59
N GLY A 13 5.12 -67.26 -9.35
CA GLY A 13 5.55 -68.62 -9.22
C GLY A 13 6.13 -69.01 -7.87
N THR A 14 5.53 -69.97 -7.25
CA THR A 14 6.25 -70.97 -6.48
C THR A 14 5.91 -72.32 -7.09
N ALA A 15 6.96 -73.05 -7.49
CA ALA A 15 6.85 -74.34 -8.11
C ALA A 15 5.95 -75.28 -7.32
N ALA A 16 4.92 -75.81 -7.97
CA ALA A 16 4.11 -76.87 -7.41
C ALA A 16 4.97 -78.14 -7.29
N PRO A 17 5.00 -78.84 -6.16
CA PRO A 17 5.59 -80.16 -6.08
C PRO A 17 4.76 -81.10 -6.93
N SER A 18 5.46 -81.94 -7.72
CA SER A 18 4.92 -82.95 -8.61
C SER A 18 3.84 -83.78 -7.92
N ALA A 19 2.62 -83.72 -8.43
CA ALA A 19 1.48 -84.55 -8.01
C ALA A 19 1.55 -85.95 -8.67
N VAL A 20 2.49 -86.72 -8.16
CA VAL A 20 2.54 -88.18 -8.51
C VAL A 20 2.28 -88.91 -7.21
N GLY A 21 0.98 -89.37 -7.03
CA GLY A 21 0.60 -90.26 -5.96
C GLY A 21 -0.66 -89.93 -5.12
N ALA A 22 -1.35 -88.85 -5.38
CA ALA A 22 -2.57 -88.52 -4.60
C ALA A 22 -3.80 -89.32 -5.17
N SER A 23 -4.58 -90.01 -4.31
CA SER A 23 -5.77 -90.64 -4.71
C SER A 23 -6.86 -89.66 -5.16
N ALA A 24 -7.78 -90.05 -6.01
CA ALA A 24 -8.93 -89.21 -6.44
C ALA A 24 -9.72 -88.61 -5.26
N GLU A 25 -9.80 -89.36 -4.16
CA GLU A 25 -10.46 -88.89 -2.91
C GLU A 25 -9.66 -87.76 -2.19
N GLU A 26 -8.31 -87.82 -2.18
CA GLU A 26 -7.48 -86.75 -1.61
C GLU A 26 -7.55 -85.46 -2.42
N LEU A 27 -7.59 -85.56 -3.75
CA LEU A 27 -7.81 -84.44 -4.64
C LEU A 27 -9.16 -83.76 -4.46
N LEU A 28 -10.20 -84.59 -4.32
CA LEU A 28 -11.58 -84.16 -4.05
C LEU A 28 -11.66 -83.46 -2.69
N ALA A 29 -11.04 -84.03 -1.64
CA ALA A 29 -11.02 -83.42 -0.30
C ALA A 29 -10.28 -82.03 -0.30
N ARG A 30 -9.18 -81.93 -0.99
CA ARG A 30 -8.49 -80.64 -1.15
C ARG A 30 -9.30 -79.63 -1.96
N ALA A 31 -9.96 -80.03 -2.99
CA ALA A 31 -10.82 -79.15 -3.80
C ALA A 31 -12.02 -78.63 -2.95
N LEU A 32 -12.65 -79.48 -2.13
CA LEU A 32 -13.71 -79.09 -1.22
C LEU A 32 -13.24 -78.12 -0.11
N GLU A 33 -12.00 -78.32 0.39
CA GLU A 33 -11.41 -77.41 1.36
C GLU A 33 -11.09 -76.03 0.74
N VAL A 34 -10.65 -75.97 -0.51
CA VAL A 34 -10.41 -74.70 -1.24
C VAL A 34 -11.77 -74.02 -1.51
N ILE A 35 -12.78 -74.75 -1.95
CA ILE A 35 -14.15 -74.23 -2.17
C ILE A 35 -14.70 -73.67 -0.86
N GLY A 36 -14.57 -74.40 0.28
CA GLY A 36 -15.00 -73.93 1.59
C GLY A 36 -14.31 -72.62 2.02
N ARG A 37 -12.99 -72.52 1.81
CA ARG A 37 -12.23 -71.28 2.10
C ARG A 37 -12.64 -70.11 1.20
N GLN A 38 -12.89 -70.39 -0.07
CA GLN A 38 -13.36 -69.35 -1.00
C GLN A 38 -14.78 -68.90 -0.67
N SER A 39 -15.68 -69.82 -0.31
CA SER A 39 -17.05 -69.49 0.13
C SER A 39 -17.04 -68.59 1.37
N ALA A 40 -16.24 -68.93 2.40
CA ALA A 40 -16.11 -68.11 3.60
C ALA A 40 -15.53 -66.72 3.30
N ARG A 41 -14.62 -66.60 2.33
CA ARG A 41 -14.09 -65.32 1.88
C ARG A 41 -15.14 -64.50 1.12
N ILE A 42 -15.95 -65.13 0.29
CA ILE A 42 -17.07 -64.48 -0.41
C ILE A 42 -18.08 -63.94 0.61
N ASP A 43 -18.46 -64.75 1.60
CA ASP A 43 -19.38 -64.33 2.67
C ASP A 43 -18.83 -63.16 3.51
N GLY A 44 -17.51 -63.13 3.73
CA GLY A 44 -16.81 -62.00 4.34
C GLY A 44 -16.91 -60.71 3.50
N LEU A 45 -16.60 -60.82 2.22
CA LEU A 45 -16.68 -59.70 1.28
C LEU A 45 -18.11 -59.17 1.07
N VAL A 46 -19.11 -60.05 1.12
CA VAL A 46 -20.53 -59.66 1.04
C VAL A 46 -20.91 -58.83 2.27
N ARG A 47 -20.47 -59.21 3.48
CA ARG A 47 -20.72 -58.45 4.69
C ARG A 47 -20.01 -57.09 4.66
N GLU A 48 -18.74 -57.05 4.30
CA GLU A 48 -17.96 -55.83 4.15
C GLU A 48 -18.60 -54.87 3.13
N ASN A 49 -19.07 -55.40 1.99
CA ASN A 49 -19.80 -54.60 1.01
C ASN A 49 -21.14 -54.05 1.53
N ALA A 50 -21.82 -54.79 2.38
CA ALA A 50 -23.04 -54.31 3.02
C ALA A 50 -22.75 -53.14 3.98
N GLU A 51 -21.73 -53.29 4.82
CA GLU A 51 -21.26 -52.22 5.72
C GLU A 51 -20.81 -50.97 4.97
N LEU A 52 -20.02 -51.12 3.90
CA LEU A 52 -19.60 -50.03 3.06
C LEU A 52 -20.76 -49.30 2.36
N ARG A 53 -21.79 -50.02 1.95
CA ARG A 53 -23.03 -49.44 1.40
C ARG A 53 -23.77 -48.60 2.43
N GLU A 54 -23.84 -49.09 3.66
CA GLU A 54 -24.48 -48.36 4.76
C GLU A 54 -23.68 -47.08 5.12
N GLN A 55 -22.35 -47.19 5.20
CA GLN A 55 -21.47 -46.02 5.40
C GLN A 55 -21.60 -45.00 4.27
N ASN A 56 -21.64 -45.45 3.02
CA ASN A 56 -21.86 -44.56 1.88
C ASN A 56 -23.23 -43.87 1.94
N ALA A 57 -24.30 -44.58 2.34
CA ALA A 57 -25.61 -43.98 2.51
C ALA A 57 -25.63 -42.93 3.65
N GLN A 58 -24.86 -43.13 4.72
CA GLN A 58 -24.68 -42.15 5.76
C GLN A 58 -23.90 -40.91 5.25
N LEU A 59 -22.81 -41.13 4.53
CA LEU A 59 -22.02 -40.05 3.95
C LEU A 59 -22.82 -39.20 2.96
N VAL A 60 -23.70 -39.83 2.16
CA VAL A 60 -24.60 -39.10 1.25
C VAL A 60 -25.55 -38.21 2.05
N ARG A 61 -26.17 -38.70 3.12
CA ARG A 61 -27.05 -37.89 4.00
C ARG A 61 -26.32 -36.72 4.62
N VAL A 62 -25.13 -36.93 5.21
CA VAL A 62 -24.31 -35.87 5.80
C VAL A 62 -23.90 -34.82 4.74
N ASN A 63 -23.58 -35.26 3.52
CA ASN A 63 -23.28 -34.33 2.43
C ASN A 63 -24.49 -33.50 1.99
N GLU A 64 -25.69 -34.04 2.02
CA GLU A 64 -26.94 -33.31 1.74
C GLU A 64 -27.20 -32.26 2.82
N GLU A 65 -27.09 -32.63 4.10
CA GLU A 65 -27.22 -31.70 5.23
C GLU A 65 -26.16 -30.57 5.17
N LEU A 66 -24.89 -30.89 4.85
CA LEU A 66 -23.86 -29.92 4.64
C LEU A 66 -24.14 -28.97 3.48
N ARG A 67 -24.67 -29.46 2.38
CA ARG A 67 -25.07 -28.63 1.23
C ARG A 67 -26.20 -27.66 1.59
N GLU A 68 -27.18 -28.10 2.35
CA GLU A 68 -28.25 -27.24 2.85
C GLU A 68 -27.70 -26.17 3.80
N LEU A 69 -26.79 -26.53 4.71
CA LEU A 69 -26.16 -25.60 5.62
C LEU A 69 -25.30 -24.57 4.87
N VAL A 70 -24.53 -24.99 3.88
CA VAL A 70 -23.75 -24.11 3.01
C VAL A 70 -24.69 -23.17 2.23
N GLY A 71 -25.82 -23.67 1.73
CA GLY A 71 -26.82 -22.83 1.07
C GLY A 71 -27.40 -21.76 2.00
N GLN A 72 -27.76 -22.14 3.24
CA GLN A 72 -28.23 -21.17 4.25
C GLN A 72 -27.19 -20.14 4.64
N GLN A 73 -25.92 -20.54 4.79
CA GLN A 73 -24.83 -19.62 5.07
C GLN A 73 -24.54 -18.69 3.89
N ALA A 74 -24.63 -19.20 2.65
CA ALA A 74 -24.49 -18.39 1.44
C ALA A 74 -25.60 -17.32 1.34
N ALA A 75 -26.85 -17.69 1.65
CA ALA A 75 -27.97 -16.75 1.68
C ALA A 75 -27.77 -15.64 2.74
N ARG A 76 -27.35 -16.01 3.96
CA ARG A 76 -27.02 -15.04 5.03
C ARG A 76 -25.86 -14.14 4.63
N LEU A 77 -24.85 -14.67 3.95
CA LEU A 77 -23.71 -13.89 3.45
C LEU A 77 -24.14 -12.92 2.35
N ALA A 78 -25.06 -13.32 1.47
CA ALA A 78 -25.63 -12.45 0.44
C ALA A 78 -26.43 -11.29 1.06
N GLU A 79 -27.29 -11.58 2.05
CA GLU A 79 -28.03 -10.56 2.79
C GLU A 79 -27.11 -9.61 3.57
N ALA A 80 -26.07 -10.14 4.23
CA ALA A 80 -25.05 -9.32 4.89
C ALA A 80 -24.27 -8.45 3.90
N ASN A 81 -23.91 -8.98 2.73
CA ASN A 81 -23.23 -8.23 1.68
C ASN A 81 -24.13 -7.14 1.07
N GLU A 82 -25.42 -7.40 0.90
CA GLU A 82 -26.38 -6.39 0.47
C GLU A 82 -26.52 -5.28 1.52
N THR A 83 -26.60 -5.64 2.79
CA THR A 83 -26.59 -4.70 3.91
C THR A 83 -25.29 -3.88 3.95
N ILE A 84 -24.13 -4.53 3.75
CA ILE A 84 -22.83 -3.87 3.62
C ILE A 84 -22.80 -2.94 2.40
N ALA A 85 -23.35 -3.34 1.27
CA ALA A 85 -23.41 -2.50 0.07
C ALA A 85 -24.33 -1.28 0.27
N VAL A 86 -25.43 -1.44 1.01
CA VAL A 86 -26.30 -0.33 1.43
C VAL A 86 -25.55 0.59 2.39
N LEU A 87 -24.89 0.04 3.40
CA LEU A 87 -24.05 0.78 4.34
C LEU A 87 -22.87 1.46 3.66
N GLN A 88 -22.22 0.80 2.70
CA GLN A 88 -21.15 1.39 1.89
C GLN A 88 -21.67 2.53 1.00
N ARG A 89 -22.86 2.41 0.40
CA ARG A 89 -23.51 3.52 -0.32
C ARG A 89 -23.89 4.66 0.63
N MET A 90 -24.29 4.37 1.87
CA MET A 90 -24.58 5.38 2.89
C MET A 90 -23.31 6.07 3.42
N VAL A 91 -22.19 5.34 3.52
CA VAL A 91 -20.91 5.82 4.10
C VAL A 91 -19.97 6.38 3.03
N PHE A 92 -19.95 5.79 1.83
CA PHE A 92 -19.02 6.12 0.74
C PHE A 92 -19.74 6.52 -0.56
N GLY A 93 -21.07 6.41 -0.62
CA GLY A 93 -21.87 6.94 -1.73
C GLY A 93 -21.69 8.45 -1.80
N ARG A 94 -21.49 9.01 -2.99
CA ARG A 94 -21.27 10.42 -3.28
C ARG A 94 -22.22 11.33 -2.47
N LYS A 95 -21.82 11.71 -1.28
CA LYS A 95 -22.33 12.89 -0.59
C LYS A 95 -21.29 13.99 -0.81
N SER A 96 -21.27 14.51 -2.02
CA SER A 96 -20.56 15.75 -2.34
C SER A 96 -21.25 16.88 -1.58
N GLU A 97 -20.49 17.65 -0.82
CA GLU A 97 -20.95 18.91 -0.22
C GLU A 97 -21.25 19.99 -1.26
N LYS A 98 -21.07 19.72 -2.54
CA LYS A 98 -21.35 20.62 -3.65
C LYS A 98 -22.84 20.58 -3.99
N GLY A 99 -23.55 21.59 -3.48
CA GLY A 99 -24.59 22.33 -4.18
C GLY A 99 -25.88 21.61 -4.50
N ARG A 100 -26.99 22.29 -4.18
CA ARG A 100 -28.33 22.09 -4.71
C ARG A 100 -28.33 21.76 -6.19
N PRO A 101 -29.23 20.90 -6.67
CA PRO A 101 -29.40 20.68 -8.10
C PRO A 101 -30.01 21.92 -8.75
N GLY A 102 -29.23 22.59 -9.56
CA GLY A 102 -29.72 23.36 -10.69
C GLY A 102 -30.09 22.41 -11.83
N PRO A 103 -30.89 22.84 -12.81
CA PRO A 103 -31.36 21.96 -13.87
C PRO A 103 -30.23 21.31 -14.67
N PRO A 104 -30.47 20.16 -15.32
CA PRO A 104 -29.41 19.29 -15.84
C PRO A 104 -28.67 19.93 -17.00
N ALA A 105 -27.39 20.11 -16.86
CA ALA A 105 -26.46 20.37 -17.95
C ALA A 105 -25.33 19.35 -17.86
N GLY A 106 -25.26 18.54 -18.87
CA GLY A 106 -24.25 17.70 -19.46
C GLY A 106 -23.09 17.13 -18.64
N ASP A 107 -22.91 15.84 -18.85
CA ASP A 107 -21.81 15.00 -18.40
C ASP A 107 -20.43 15.66 -18.46
N GLY A 108 -19.73 15.65 -17.33
CA GLY A 108 -18.32 16.04 -17.23
C GLY A 108 -17.71 15.39 -16.00
N ASP A 109 -16.99 14.30 -16.20
CA ASP A 109 -16.14 13.64 -15.23
C ASP A 109 -15.11 14.62 -14.67
N ASP A 110 -15.24 15.01 -13.40
CA ASP A 110 -14.20 15.67 -12.62
C ASP A 110 -13.78 14.77 -11.45
N ASP A 111 -12.65 14.13 -11.62
CA ASP A 111 -11.90 13.41 -10.61
C ASP A 111 -11.11 14.43 -9.75
N PRO A 112 -11.28 14.54 -8.43
CA PRO A 112 -10.49 15.43 -7.61
C PRO A 112 -9.31 14.68 -6.99
N ALA A 113 -8.23 14.54 -7.75
CA ALA A 113 -6.93 14.24 -7.18
C ALA A 113 -5.87 15.11 -7.84
N GLY A 114 -5.38 16.08 -7.11
CA GLY A 114 -4.29 16.90 -7.60
C GLY A 114 -4.00 18.02 -6.61
N ASP A 115 -3.07 17.72 -5.74
CA ASP A 115 -2.40 18.66 -4.87
C ASP A 115 -1.41 19.52 -5.67
N GLY A 116 -1.26 20.76 -5.20
CA GLY A 116 0.00 21.45 -5.19
C GLY A 116 0.40 22.27 -6.40
N GLY A 117 0.45 23.54 -6.17
CA GLY A 117 1.16 24.51 -7.00
C GLY A 117 0.22 25.41 -7.78
N GLY A 118 -0.01 26.60 -7.25
CA GLY A 118 -0.79 27.68 -7.86
C GLY A 118 -0.41 27.96 -9.29
N LYS A 119 -1.11 27.32 -10.21
CA LYS A 119 -1.29 27.84 -11.55
C LYS A 119 -2.72 28.34 -11.63
N GLU A 120 -2.86 29.65 -11.87
CA GLU A 120 -4.13 30.30 -12.18
C GLU A 120 -4.97 29.38 -13.09
N LYS A 121 -6.13 28.97 -12.59
CA LYS A 121 -7.10 28.26 -13.42
C LYS A 121 -7.68 29.24 -14.42
N VAL A 122 -7.08 29.32 -15.59
CA VAL A 122 -7.70 29.99 -16.75
C VAL A 122 -9.07 29.33 -16.95
N LYS A 123 -10.15 30.09 -16.73
CA LYS A 123 -11.52 29.65 -17.04
C LYS A 123 -11.60 29.33 -18.53
N ARG A 124 -11.61 28.05 -18.89
CA ARG A 124 -11.84 27.61 -20.26
C ARG A 124 -13.30 27.85 -20.62
N GLY A 125 -13.55 28.56 -21.73
CA GLY A 125 -14.90 28.77 -22.27
C GLY A 125 -15.56 27.44 -22.70
N PRO A 126 -16.92 27.42 -22.82
CA PRO A 126 -17.64 26.23 -23.28
C PRO A 126 -17.17 25.84 -24.67
N GLY A 127 -16.65 24.60 -24.83
CA GLY A 127 -16.20 24.06 -26.10
C GLY A 127 -14.69 23.87 -26.26
N ALA A 128 -13.85 24.29 -25.32
CA ALA A 128 -12.42 23.99 -25.33
C ALA A 128 -12.17 22.51 -25.02
N ARG A 129 -11.92 21.70 -26.04
CA ARG A 129 -11.42 20.33 -25.88
C ARG A 129 -10.12 20.41 -25.08
N ALA A 130 -9.98 19.56 -24.04
CA ALA A 130 -8.71 19.39 -23.34
C ALA A 130 -7.64 19.09 -24.39
N GLY A 131 -6.61 19.94 -24.51
CA GLY A 131 -5.50 19.70 -25.41
C GLY A 131 -4.89 18.33 -25.12
N ARG A 132 -4.41 17.66 -26.18
CA ARG A 132 -3.70 16.38 -26.06
C ARG A 132 -2.59 16.55 -25.02
N ARG A 133 -2.48 15.63 -24.06
CA ARG A 133 -1.37 15.66 -23.10
C ARG A 133 -0.07 15.50 -23.86
N ASP A 134 0.95 16.25 -23.45
CA ASP A 134 2.29 16.15 -24.02
C ASP A 134 3.01 14.92 -23.46
N TYR A 135 3.38 14.00 -24.34
CA TYR A 135 4.15 12.79 -24.06
C TYR A 135 5.51 12.80 -24.78
N SER A 136 6.02 13.97 -25.17
CA SER A 136 7.29 14.12 -25.90
C SER A 136 8.50 13.57 -25.14
N HIS A 137 8.37 13.45 -23.80
CA HIS A 137 9.39 12.88 -22.91
C HIS A 137 9.47 11.35 -22.95
N LEU A 138 8.50 10.65 -23.59
CA LEU A 138 8.53 9.20 -23.71
C LEU A 138 9.31 8.76 -24.95
N PRO A 139 9.97 7.58 -24.89
CA PRO A 139 10.60 6.98 -26.07
C PRO A 139 9.59 6.82 -27.20
N ARG A 140 10.03 7.14 -28.44
CA ARG A 140 9.21 6.99 -29.64
C ARG A 140 9.73 5.82 -30.45
N VAL A 141 8.82 4.95 -30.87
CA VAL A 141 9.08 3.85 -31.80
C VAL A 141 8.28 4.16 -33.06
N GLU A 142 8.99 4.41 -34.16
CA GLU A 142 8.37 4.63 -35.44
C GLU A 142 8.08 3.29 -36.13
N VAL A 143 6.85 3.11 -36.56
CA VAL A 143 6.41 1.93 -37.29
C VAL A 143 5.80 2.40 -38.59
N ILE A 144 6.44 2.04 -39.71
CA ILE A 144 5.97 2.39 -41.04
C ILE A 144 4.89 1.40 -41.46
N TRP A 145 3.73 1.92 -41.79
CA TRP A 145 2.63 1.15 -42.37
C TRP A 145 2.44 1.56 -43.80
N ASP A 146 2.53 0.60 -44.72
CA ASP A 146 2.31 0.80 -46.13
C ASP A 146 1.29 -0.21 -46.66
N PHE A 147 0.81 0.02 -47.86
CA PHE A 147 -0.06 -0.93 -48.57
C PHE A 147 0.67 -2.25 -48.83
N PRO A 148 -0.05 -3.40 -48.84
CA PRO A 148 0.56 -4.68 -49.21
C PRO A 148 1.22 -4.60 -50.60
N GLY A 149 2.54 -4.81 -50.63
CA GLY A 149 3.32 -4.75 -51.88
C GLY A 149 4.06 -3.42 -52.13
N GLY A 150 3.97 -2.44 -51.17
CA GLY A 150 4.79 -1.22 -51.23
C GLY A 150 4.31 -0.21 -52.28
N GLY A 151 3.08 0.24 -52.20
CA GLY A 151 2.51 1.28 -53.08
C GLY A 151 1.01 1.09 -53.31
N TYR A 152 0.40 2.06 -53.91
CA TYR A 152 -1.03 2.04 -54.22
C TYR A 152 -1.26 2.32 -55.70
N CYS A 153 -2.12 1.56 -56.36
CA CYS A 153 -2.52 1.74 -57.73
C CYS A 153 -3.99 2.13 -57.80
N CYS A 154 -4.32 2.93 -58.80
CA CYS A 154 -5.70 3.32 -59.06
C CYS A 154 -6.57 2.08 -59.31
N PRO A 155 -7.68 1.89 -58.60
CA PRO A 155 -8.55 0.74 -58.78
C PRO A 155 -9.26 0.70 -60.12
N ASP A 156 -9.40 1.85 -60.80
CA ASP A 156 -10.12 1.95 -62.06
C ASP A 156 -9.20 1.74 -63.30
N CYS A 157 -7.97 2.25 -63.28
CA CYS A 157 -7.09 2.24 -64.46
C CYS A 157 -5.74 1.53 -64.23
N GLY A 158 -5.43 1.11 -62.98
CA GLY A 158 -4.19 0.41 -62.62
C GLY A 158 -2.94 1.29 -62.56
N ALA A 159 -3.03 2.60 -62.82
CA ALA A 159 -1.87 3.49 -62.79
C ALA A 159 -1.32 3.63 -61.34
N PRO A 160 0.01 3.60 -61.12
CA PRO A 160 0.59 3.74 -59.78
C PRO A 160 0.41 5.17 -59.25
N PHE A 161 0.14 5.27 -57.93
CA PHE A 161 0.18 6.54 -57.21
C PHE A 161 1.61 6.87 -56.82
N THR A 162 1.97 8.14 -56.88
CA THR A 162 3.26 8.63 -56.40
C THR A 162 3.17 8.97 -54.92
N GLY A 163 4.12 8.47 -54.11
CA GLY A 163 4.20 8.80 -52.68
C GLY A 163 4.37 10.30 -52.46
N LEU A 164 3.75 10.82 -51.42
CA LEU A 164 3.92 12.20 -50.98
C LEU A 164 5.19 12.34 -50.13
N ALA A 165 5.72 13.56 -50.02
CA ALA A 165 6.93 13.85 -49.25
C ALA A 165 6.73 13.80 -47.73
N SER A 166 5.48 13.69 -47.25
CA SER A 166 5.15 13.63 -45.82
C SER A 166 4.12 12.54 -45.55
N ASP A 167 4.38 11.77 -44.49
CA ASP A 167 3.48 10.74 -44.01
C ASP A 167 2.43 11.32 -43.03
N HIS A 168 1.28 10.66 -42.94
CA HIS A 168 0.29 10.95 -41.90
C HIS A 168 0.66 10.19 -40.62
N VAL A 169 1.12 10.93 -39.62
CA VAL A 169 1.55 10.35 -38.34
C VAL A 169 0.39 10.31 -37.34
N THR A 170 0.11 9.12 -36.82
CA THR A 170 -0.83 8.91 -35.71
C THR A 170 -0.06 8.35 -34.51
N GLU A 171 -0.14 9.04 -33.39
CA GLU A 171 0.55 8.61 -32.15
C GLU A 171 -0.43 7.91 -31.20
N VAL A 172 -0.02 6.78 -30.66
CA VAL A 172 -0.72 6.04 -29.62
C VAL A 172 0.25 5.73 -28.48
N LEU A 173 -0.25 5.70 -27.25
CA LEU A 173 0.54 5.21 -26.12
C LEU A 173 0.48 3.69 -26.13
N ASP A 174 1.64 3.07 -26.13
CA ASP A 174 1.79 1.61 -26.00
C ASP A 174 2.48 1.26 -24.68
N TRP A 175 2.26 0.03 -24.20
CA TRP A 175 2.85 -0.49 -22.98
C TRP A 175 3.33 -1.91 -23.16
N THR A 176 4.63 -2.12 -23.03
CA THR A 176 5.26 -3.43 -23.16
C THR A 176 6.06 -3.76 -21.89
N VAL A 177 5.86 -4.96 -21.34
CA VAL A 177 6.66 -5.50 -20.26
C VAL A 177 7.57 -6.59 -20.81
N LEU A 178 8.88 -6.38 -20.70
CA LEU A 178 9.88 -7.34 -21.10
C LEU A 178 10.60 -7.92 -19.89
N VAL A 179 10.40 -9.21 -19.63
CA VAL A 179 11.23 -9.98 -18.70
C VAL A 179 12.31 -10.70 -19.50
N ARG A 180 13.58 -10.45 -19.17
CA ARG A 180 14.72 -10.97 -19.94
C ARG A 180 15.82 -11.55 -19.05
N VAL A 181 16.60 -12.45 -19.60
CA VAL A 181 17.82 -12.97 -18.97
C VAL A 181 19.00 -12.11 -19.42
N MET A 182 19.69 -11.50 -18.46
CA MET A 182 20.93 -10.76 -18.72
C MET A 182 22.12 -11.73 -18.60
N ALA A 183 22.68 -12.14 -19.73
CA ALA A 183 23.84 -13.01 -19.77
C ALA A 183 25.15 -12.18 -19.77
N TYR A 184 25.81 -12.09 -18.63
CA TYR A 184 27.07 -11.35 -18.49
C TYR A 184 28.25 -12.20 -18.88
N CYS A 185 28.78 -12.03 -20.10
CA CYS A 185 29.94 -12.72 -20.62
C CYS A 185 31.24 -12.07 -20.11
N ARG A 186 31.82 -12.63 -19.07
CA ARG A 186 33.02 -12.09 -18.41
C ARG A 186 34.28 -12.69 -19.06
N ARG A 187 35.14 -11.82 -19.64
CA ARG A 187 36.39 -12.23 -20.26
C ARG A 187 37.35 -12.86 -19.25
N ARG A 188 38.03 -13.94 -19.62
CA ARG A 188 39.03 -14.62 -18.83
C ARG A 188 40.38 -14.48 -19.51
N TYR A 189 41.40 -14.18 -18.73
CA TYR A 189 42.77 -14.02 -19.20
C TYR A 189 43.67 -15.00 -18.49
N LYS A 190 44.60 -15.61 -19.23
CA LYS A 190 45.65 -16.47 -18.70
C LYS A 190 46.94 -15.66 -18.62
N ARG A 191 47.68 -15.85 -17.55
CA ARG A 191 48.99 -15.22 -17.38
C ARG A 191 50.00 -15.91 -18.27
N GLU A 192 50.85 -15.13 -18.94
CA GLU A 192 51.94 -15.61 -19.79
C GLU A 192 53.35 -15.36 -19.20
N CYS A 193 53.43 -14.66 -18.05
CA CYS A 193 54.71 -14.37 -17.37
C CYS A 193 54.95 -15.30 -16.16
N GLY A 194 56.19 -15.38 -15.69
CA GLY A 194 56.60 -16.13 -14.49
C GLY A 194 56.39 -15.43 -13.15
N CYS A 195 55.74 -14.23 -13.11
CA CYS A 195 55.54 -13.46 -11.88
C CYS A 195 54.64 -14.18 -10.87
N PRO A 196 54.78 -13.94 -9.54
CA PRO A 196 53.87 -14.50 -8.55
C PRO A 196 52.44 -13.95 -8.72
N GLY A 197 51.42 -14.80 -8.48
CA GLY A 197 50.02 -14.43 -8.57
C GLY A 197 49.15 -15.50 -9.25
N PRO A 198 47.84 -15.25 -9.41
CA PRO A 198 46.92 -16.23 -10.00
C PRO A 198 47.23 -16.51 -11.47
N ALA A 199 47.15 -17.77 -11.87
CA ALA A 199 47.41 -18.20 -13.25
C ALA A 199 46.34 -17.69 -14.24
N THR A 200 45.13 -17.42 -13.76
CA THR A 200 44.01 -16.90 -14.56
C THR A 200 43.28 -15.81 -13.82
N VAL A 201 42.84 -14.79 -14.55
CA VAL A 201 42.03 -13.68 -14.03
C VAL A 201 40.74 -13.60 -14.84
N THR A 202 39.62 -13.38 -14.17
CA THR A 202 38.31 -13.14 -14.81
C THR A 202 37.89 -11.69 -14.57
N ALA A 203 37.44 -11.01 -15.61
CA ALA A 203 36.91 -9.64 -15.48
C ALA A 203 35.82 -9.55 -14.40
N PRO A 204 35.76 -8.46 -13.62
CA PRO A 204 34.71 -8.27 -12.63
C PRO A 204 33.35 -8.32 -13.28
N GLY A 205 32.35 -8.83 -12.57
CA GLY A 205 30.95 -8.78 -13.00
C GLY A 205 30.28 -7.44 -12.66
N PRO A 206 29.04 -7.23 -13.11
CA PRO A 206 28.27 -6.08 -12.69
C PRO A 206 28.04 -6.11 -11.17
N PRO A 207 27.90 -4.95 -10.54
CA PRO A 207 27.62 -4.89 -9.10
C PRO A 207 26.27 -5.56 -8.81
N LYS A 208 26.26 -6.48 -7.83
CA LYS A 208 25.06 -7.17 -7.36
C LYS A 208 24.87 -6.95 -5.87
N ALA A 209 23.79 -6.32 -5.50
CA ALA A 209 23.44 -6.09 -4.09
C ALA A 209 23.23 -7.42 -3.33
N ILE A 210 22.70 -8.44 -4.00
CA ILE A 210 22.57 -9.80 -3.47
C ILE A 210 23.47 -10.71 -4.33
N GLY A 211 24.70 -10.97 -3.86
CA GLY A 211 25.79 -11.58 -4.65
C GLY A 211 25.43 -12.90 -5.33
N LYS A 212 24.80 -13.83 -4.60
CA LYS A 212 24.33 -15.13 -5.13
C LYS A 212 22.85 -15.08 -5.57
N GLY A 213 22.21 -13.90 -5.57
CA GLY A 213 20.82 -13.73 -5.95
C GLY A 213 20.57 -14.00 -7.44
N LEU A 214 19.36 -14.44 -7.75
CA LEU A 214 18.90 -14.66 -9.13
C LEU A 214 18.72 -13.36 -9.91
N PHE A 215 18.36 -12.26 -9.22
CA PHE A 215 17.84 -11.04 -9.81
C PHE A 215 18.90 -9.95 -9.98
N SER A 216 18.72 -9.09 -10.99
CA SER A 216 19.43 -7.82 -11.11
C SER A 216 18.94 -6.82 -10.06
N ASN A 217 19.74 -5.78 -9.79
CA ASN A 217 19.34 -4.72 -8.86
C ASN A 217 18.09 -3.98 -9.33
N GLY A 218 17.94 -3.75 -10.64
CA GLY A 218 16.71 -3.17 -11.21
C GLY A 218 15.46 -4.05 -11.01
N PHE A 219 15.58 -5.38 -11.09
CA PHE A 219 14.48 -6.29 -10.77
C PHE A 219 14.11 -6.20 -9.27
N ILE A 220 15.10 -6.12 -8.39
CA ILE A 220 14.85 -5.95 -6.95
C ILE A 220 14.15 -4.61 -6.68
N ALA A 221 14.59 -3.51 -7.30
CA ALA A 221 13.95 -2.21 -7.21
C ALA A 221 12.49 -2.25 -7.68
N MET A 222 12.23 -2.90 -8.82
CA MET A 222 10.87 -3.14 -9.33
C MET A 222 10.02 -3.93 -8.32
N LEU A 223 10.56 -5.02 -7.77
CA LEU A 223 9.86 -5.85 -6.78
C LEU A 223 9.45 -5.05 -5.53
N LEU A 224 10.35 -4.21 -5.03
CA LEU A 224 10.07 -3.33 -3.88
C LEU A 224 9.00 -2.28 -4.22
N THR A 225 9.12 -1.62 -5.37
CA THR A 225 8.19 -0.59 -5.83
C THR A 225 6.78 -1.15 -6.03
N GLU A 226 6.65 -2.26 -6.77
CA GLU A 226 5.36 -2.88 -7.04
C GLU A 226 4.67 -3.40 -5.78
N ARG A 227 5.45 -3.95 -4.85
CA ARG A 227 4.89 -4.50 -3.62
C ARG A 227 4.50 -3.44 -2.61
N PHE A 228 5.35 -2.43 -2.39
CA PHE A 228 5.20 -1.50 -1.26
C PHE A 228 4.65 -0.13 -1.66
N ALA A 229 4.97 0.38 -2.84
CA ALA A 229 4.40 1.63 -3.33
C ALA A 229 3.10 1.40 -4.11
N ALA A 230 3.04 0.39 -5.00
CA ALA A 230 1.84 0.05 -5.75
C ALA A 230 0.87 -0.88 -5.00
N GLY A 231 1.26 -1.45 -3.84
CA GLY A 231 0.40 -2.27 -2.99
C GLY A 231 0.04 -3.64 -3.55
N ARG A 232 0.81 -4.18 -4.49
CA ARG A 232 0.57 -5.51 -5.07
C ARG A 232 0.87 -6.62 -4.08
N SER A 233 0.00 -7.63 -4.02
CA SER A 233 0.26 -8.83 -3.22
C SER A 233 1.38 -9.67 -3.86
N GLN A 234 2.06 -10.49 -3.05
CA GLN A 234 3.10 -11.38 -3.55
C GLN A 234 2.58 -12.37 -4.59
N ASN A 235 1.38 -12.92 -4.39
CA ASN A 235 0.75 -13.82 -5.36
C ASN A 235 0.43 -13.10 -6.68
N SER A 236 -0.02 -11.84 -6.63
CA SER A 236 -0.23 -11.02 -7.83
C SER A 236 1.08 -10.80 -8.61
N LEU A 237 2.20 -10.62 -7.91
CA LEU A 237 3.51 -10.50 -8.55
C LEU A 237 3.97 -11.81 -9.19
N VAL A 238 3.84 -12.93 -8.47
CA VAL A 238 4.15 -14.28 -9.02
C VAL A 238 3.34 -14.55 -10.28
N THR A 239 2.02 -14.34 -10.21
CA THR A 239 1.13 -14.55 -11.36
C THR A 239 1.44 -13.60 -12.52
N GLY A 240 1.76 -12.34 -12.20
CA GLY A 240 2.14 -11.34 -13.20
C GLY A 240 3.42 -11.74 -13.93
N LEU A 241 4.46 -12.13 -13.20
CA LEU A 241 5.74 -12.58 -13.77
C LEU A 241 5.58 -13.84 -14.62
N ALA A 242 4.77 -14.82 -14.17
CA ALA A 242 4.49 -16.03 -14.92
C ALA A 242 3.81 -15.74 -16.27
N ARG A 243 2.90 -14.75 -16.34
CA ARG A 243 2.29 -14.30 -17.62
C ARG A 243 3.29 -13.73 -18.61
N HIS A 244 4.43 -13.24 -18.12
CA HIS A 244 5.55 -12.77 -18.95
C HIS A 244 6.67 -13.82 -19.08
N GLY A 245 6.38 -15.11 -18.82
CA GLY A 245 7.30 -16.22 -19.01
C GLY A 245 8.30 -16.44 -17.88
N ALA A 246 8.19 -15.72 -16.75
CA ALA A 246 9.09 -15.90 -15.61
C ALA A 246 8.39 -16.62 -14.44
N GLU A 247 8.58 -17.93 -14.34
CA GLU A 247 8.08 -18.76 -13.24
C GLU A 247 8.99 -18.65 -12.02
N ILE A 248 8.57 -17.83 -11.04
CA ILE A 248 9.33 -17.56 -9.83
C ILE A 248 8.47 -17.89 -8.62
N SER A 249 9.03 -18.64 -7.66
CA SER A 249 8.30 -19.00 -6.45
C SER A 249 8.07 -17.80 -5.53
N ALA A 250 6.94 -17.80 -4.81
CA ALA A 250 6.64 -16.80 -3.79
C ALA A 250 7.73 -16.75 -2.69
N ALA A 251 8.33 -17.91 -2.35
CA ALA A 251 9.39 -17.97 -1.35
C ALA A 251 10.67 -17.26 -1.83
N THR A 252 11.02 -17.40 -3.12
CA THR A 252 12.17 -16.71 -3.73
C THR A 252 11.99 -15.19 -3.69
N LEU A 253 10.81 -14.68 -4.06
CA LEU A 253 10.52 -13.25 -3.98
C LEU A 253 10.55 -12.74 -2.53
N ALA A 254 9.98 -13.51 -1.57
CA ALA A 254 9.99 -13.14 -0.15
C ALA A 254 11.40 -13.08 0.42
N GLY A 255 12.25 -14.07 0.11
CA GLY A 255 13.66 -14.10 0.51
C GLY A 255 14.43 -12.91 -0.05
N THR A 256 14.19 -12.55 -1.32
CA THR A 256 14.79 -11.38 -1.96
C THR A 256 14.37 -10.08 -1.28
N VAL A 257 13.08 -9.91 -0.98
CA VAL A 257 12.57 -8.74 -0.24
C VAL A 257 13.21 -8.63 1.14
N ALA A 258 13.36 -9.75 1.87
CA ALA A 258 13.97 -9.76 3.19
C ALA A 258 15.45 -9.32 3.15
N GLN A 259 16.22 -9.81 2.17
CA GLN A 259 17.63 -9.42 1.99
C GLN A 259 17.73 -7.94 1.57
N ALA A 260 16.91 -7.49 0.63
CA ALA A 260 16.88 -6.10 0.21
C ALA A 260 16.49 -5.16 1.35
N ALA A 261 15.52 -5.53 2.19
CA ALA A 261 15.16 -4.76 3.39
C ALA A 261 16.36 -4.61 4.34
N GLY A 262 17.17 -5.66 4.54
CA GLY A 262 18.39 -5.60 5.33
C GLY A 262 19.38 -4.57 4.81
N LEU A 263 19.52 -4.43 3.48
CA LEU A 263 20.37 -3.40 2.87
C LEU A 263 19.83 -1.99 3.10
N LEU A 264 18.51 -1.81 3.20
CA LEU A 264 17.85 -0.51 3.40
C LEU A 264 17.79 -0.07 4.87
N VAL A 265 18.11 -0.94 5.85
CA VAL A 265 18.03 -0.61 7.28
C VAL A 265 18.81 0.66 7.65
N PRO A 266 20.09 0.86 7.25
CA PRO A 266 20.82 2.08 7.61
C PRO A 266 20.19 3.35 7.01
N LEU A 267 19.66 3.24 5.79
CA LEU A 267 18.99 4.35 5.12
C LEU A 267 17.70 4.74 5.86
N ALA A 268 16.88 3.74 6.21
CA ALA A 268 15.65 3.95 7.00
C ALA A 268 15.96 4.49 8.41
N ALA A 269 17.05 4.04 9.03
CA ALA A 269 17.49 4.54 10.34
C ALA A 269 17.87 6.02 10.28
N ALA A 270 18.67 6.44 9.28
CA ALA A 270 19.02 7.84 9.07
C ALA A 270 17.79 8.72 8.78
N ILE A 271 16.83 8.20 7.99
CA ILE A 271 15.55 8.89 7.76
C ILE A 271 14.78 9.05 9.08
N ALA A 272 14.69 7.99 9.89
CA ALA A 272 13.99 8.04 11.18
C ALA A 272 14.65 9.00 12.16
N GLU A 273 15.97 9.11 12.16
CA GLU A 273 16.73 10.04 12.98
C GLU A 273 16.43 11.48 12.59
N ARG A 274 16.54 11.83 11.31
CA ARG A 274 16.14 13.15 10.81
C ARG A 274 14.66 13.46 11.03
N ASN A 275 13.79 12.47 10.90
CA ASN A 275 12.37 12.65 11.16
C ASN A 275 12.11 13.07 12.61
N ARG A 276 12.81 12.47 13.61
CA ARG A 276 12.71 12.84 15.02
C ARG A 276 13.17 14.26 15.35
N GLU A 277 14.01 14.86 14.51
CA GLU A 277 14.45 16.25 14.64
C GLU A 277 13.36 17.25 14.23
N SER A 278 12.31 16.81 13.55
CA SER A 278 11.23 17.67 13.12
C SER A 278 10.51 18.29 14.33
N TRP A 279 10.17 19.55 14.21
CA TRP A 279 9.41 20.27 15.22
C TRP A 279 7.90 20.04 15.11
N HIS A 280 7.44 19.47 13.99
CA HIS A 280 6.05 19.13 13.73
C HIS A 280 5.93 17.75 13.09
N PHE A 281 4.99 16.94 13.60
CA PHE A 281 4.61 15.65 13.06
C PHE A 281 3.10 15.56 12.82
N PRO A 282 2.61 15.48 11.60
CA PRO A 282 1.40 14.71 11.31
C PRO A 282 1.63 13.24 11.65
N ALA A 283 0.79 12.68 12.53
CA ALA A 283 0.91 11.30 13.00
C ALA A 283 -0.43 10.58 12.95
N ASP A 284 -0.38 9.28 12.62
CA ASP A 284 -1.55 8.40 12.60
C ASP A 284 -1.08 6.95 12.70
N GLU A 285 -1.97 6.01 13.00
CA GLU A 285 -1.65 4.60 13.06
C GLU A 285 -2.79 3.73 12.55
N THR A 286 -2.43 2.55 12.03
CA THR A 286 -3.38 1.55 11.57
C THR A 286 -3.03 0.17 12.07
N THR A 287 -4.04 -0.71 12.19
CA THR A 287 -3.82 -2.09 12.59
C THR A 287 -3.06 -2.87 11.53
N TRP A 288 -2.21 -3.79 11.96
CA TRP A 288 -1.50 -4.73 11.11
C TRP A 288 -1.59 -6.14 11.66
N ARG A 289 -1.88 -7.13 10.81
CA ARG A 289 -1.97 -8.54 11.23
C ARG A 289 -0.62 -9.23 11.04
N VAL A 290 -0.15 -9.89 12.08
CA VAL A 290 1.04 -10.77 12.05
C VAL A 290 0.58 -12.18 12.33
N PHE A 291 0.79 -13.12 11.39
CA PHE A 291 0.22 -14.47 11.46
C PHE A 291 0.95 -15.38 12.45
N CYS A 292 2.28 -15.26 12.55
CA CYS A 292 3.12 -16.04 13.44
C CYS A 292 4.07 -15.11 14.22
N PRO A 293 3.62 -14.41 15.27
CA PRO A 293 4.45 -13.45 16.01
C PRO A 293 5.57 -14.10 16.83
N GLY A 294 5.51 -15.40 17.09
CA GLY A 294 6.50 -16.21 17.82
C GLY A 294 6.11 -17.69 17.80
N GLU A 295 7.01 -18.58 18.24
CA GLU A 295 6.75 -20.01 18.34
C GLU A 295 5.55 -20.30 19.24
N GLY A 296 4.62 -21.12 18.76
CA GLY A 296 3.43 -21.53 19.49
C GLY A 296 2.38 -20.43 19.71
N LYS A 297 2.59 -19.21 19.21
CA LYS A 297 1.64 -18.11 19.35
C LYS A 297 0.76 -17.97 18.10
N GLY A 298 -0.54 -17.85 18.32
CA GLY A 298 -1.52 -17.55 17.27
C GLY A 298 -1.34 -16.14 16.68
N PRO A 299 -2.13 -15.80 15.64
CA PRO A 299 -2.05 -14.49 15.01
C PRO A 299 -2.21 -13.34 15.98
N ALA A 300 -1.36 -12.32 15.87
CA ALA A 300 -1.40 -11.12 16.70
C ALA A 300 -1.69 -9.86 15.90
N ARG A 301 -2.25 -8.87 16.58
CA ARG A 301 -2.45 -7.53 16.05
C ARG A 301 -1.24 -6.69 16.42
N PHE A 302 -0.55 -6.18 15.38
CA PHE A 302 0.46 -5.14 15.48
C PHE A 302 -0.14 -3.81 15.01
N TRP A 303 0.62 -2.74 15.14
CA TRP A 303 0.23 -1.39 14.73
C TRP A 303 1.33 -0.79 13.87
N LEU A 304 0.91 -0.26 12.73
CA LEU A 304 1.78 0.51 11.85
C LEU A 304 1.51 1.98 12.11
N TRP A 305 2.51 2.64 12.67
CA TRP A 305 2.52 4.08 12.93
C TRP A 305 3.19 4.80 11.77
N VAL A 306 2.75 6.01 11.50
CA VAL A 306 3.39 6.94 10.56
C VAL A 306 3.63 8.26 11.24
N PHE A 307 4.83 8.82 11.02
CA PHE A 307 5.24 10.14 11.45
C PHE A 307 5.80 10.87 10.24
N ILE A 308 5.26 12.05 9.95
CA ILE A 308 5.66 12.83 8.78
C ILE A 308 6.44 14.04 9.27
N GLY A 309 7.71 14.14 8.88
CA GLY A 309 8.54 15.32 9.06
C GLY A 309 8.43 16.28 7.88
N ALA A 310 9.25 17.33 7.89
CA ALA A 310 9.28 18.32 6.83
C ALA A 310 9.66 17.74 5.45
N ASP A 311 10.60 16.79 5.44
CA ASP A 311 11.17 16.16 4.23
C ASP A 311 11.30 14.63 4.35
N THR A 312 10.69 14.04 5.35
CA THR A 312 10.81 12.62 5.69
C THR A 312 9.48 12.01 6.10
N VAL A 313 9.30 10.73 5.79
CA VAL A 313 8.19 9.90 6.27
C VAL A 313 8.77 8.71 6.99
N CYS A 314 8.44 8.51 8.26
CA CYS A 314 8.90 7.40 9.06
C CYS A 314 7.74 6.46 9.42
N PHE A 315 7.87 5.18 9.09
CA PHE A 315 6.95 4.14 9.50
C PHE A 315 7.55 3.29 10.62
N VAL A 316 6.76 3.01 11.65
CA VAL A 316 7.17 2.17 12.78
C VAL A 316 6.15 1.05 12.94
N MET A 317 6.62 -0.20 12.93
CA MET A 317 5.80 -1.37 13.20
C MET A 317 6.02 -1.83 14.65
N ASP A 318 4.96 -1.83 15.44
CA ASP A 318 5.03 -2.19 16.87
C ASP A 318 3.89 -3.15 17.25
N PRO A 319 4.11 -4.14 18.11
CA PRO A 319 3.05 -5.01 18.63
C PRO A 319 2.04 -4.27 19.52
N SER A 320 2.37 -3.06 19.97
CA SER A 320 1.57 -2.26 20.88
C SER A 320 1.03 -0.99 20.22
N ARG A 321 -0.16 -0.56 20.64
CA ARG A 321 -0.73 0.78 20.38
C ARG A 321 -0.45 1.73 21.54
N SER A 322 0.56 1.47 22.37
CA SER A 322 0.84 2.26 23.56
C SER A 322 1.55 3.59 23.26
N GLY A 323 1.47 4.52 24.21
CA GLY A 323 2.21 5.79 24.16
C GLY A 323 3.73 5.65 24.11
N ALA A 324 4.28 4.48 24.46
CA ALA A 324 5.71 4.22 24.37
C ALA A 324 6.26 4.32 22.95
N VAL A 325 5.45 4.00 21.93
CA VAL A 325 5.86 4.16 20.51
C VAL A 325 6.02 5.64 20.18
N LEU A 326 5.00 6.43 20.54
CA LEU A 326 5.04 7.88 20.38
C LEU A 326 6.20 8.49 21.19
N ALA A 327 6.37 8.09 22.45
CA ALA A 327 7.43 8.59 23.32
C ALA A 327 8.81 8.36 22.74
N ARG A 328 9.11 7.15 22.27
CA ARG A 328 10.40 6.84 21.62
C ARG A 328 10.64 7.65 20.35
N HIS A 329 9.60 7.86 19.56
CA HIS A 329 9.74 8.62 18.31
C HIS A 329 9.82 10.12 18.57
N ALA A 330 8.94 10.66 19.40
CA ALA A 330 8.90 12.07 19.74
C ALA A 330 10.04 12.53 20.68
N GLY A 331 10.79 11.59 21.27
CA GLY A 331 11.84 11.92 22.26
C GLY A 331 11.25 12.38 23.58
N LEU A 332 10.26 11.63 24.10
CA LEU A 332 9.74 11.84 25.46
C LEU A 332 10.48 10.90 26.42
N ASP A 333 10.81 11.41 27.59
CA ASP A 333 11.32 10.60 28.70
C ASP A 333 10.25 9.60 29.15
N GLU A 334 10.59 8.33 29.21
CA GLU A 334 9.63 7.25 29.48
C GLU A 334 9.03 7.31 30.91
N LYS A 335 9.75 7.92 31.87
CA LYS A 335 9.32 7.99 33.27
C LYS A 335 8.51 9.24 33.56
N THR A 336 8.95 10.38 33.07
CA THR A 336 8.33 11.69 33.34
C THR A 336 7.30 12.06 32.28
N GLY A 337 7.42 11.54 31.05
CA GLY A 337 6.64 11.92 29.89
C GLY A 337 7.00 13.30 29.34
N GLN A 338 8.06 13.94 29.82
CA GLN A 338 8.53 15.25 29.37
C GLN A 338 9.37 15.14 28.09
N LEU A 339 9.39 16.19 27.29
CA LEU A 339 10.28 16.28 26.12
C LEU A 339 11.75 16.27 26.57
N LEU A 340 12.54 15.40 25.96
CA LEU A 340 13.99 15.44 26.11
C LEU A 340 14.53 16.71 25.48
N PRO A 341 15.58 17.34 26.05
CA PRO A 341 16.20 18.53 25.48
C PRO A 341 16.60 18.34 24.02
N ALA A 342 16.67 19.43 23.28
CA ALA A 342 17.26 19.44 21.94
C ALA A 342 18.76 19.06 22.00
N ALA A 343 19.35 18.72 20.85
CA ALA A 343 20.76 18.31 20.78
C ALA A 343 21.75 19.37 21.29
N ASP A 344 21.38 20.66 21.26
CA ASP A 344 22.12 21.80 21.81
C ASP A 344 21.88 22.02 23.31
N GLY A 345 21.08 21.17 23.97
CA GLY A 345 20.69 21.27 25.39
C GLY A 345 19.57 22.27 25.67
N GLY A 346 19.03 22.94 24.64
CA GLY A 346 17.95 23.91 24.78
C GLY A 346 16.55 23.25 24.94
N PRO A 347 15.54 24.05 25.33
CA PRO A 347 14.17 23.55 25.45
C PRO A 347 13.62 23.17 24.07
N ARG A 348 13.13 21.94 23.93
CA ARG A 348 12.50 21.44 22.71
C ARG A 348 11.03 21.83 22.67
N ARG A 349 10.57 22.24 21.49
CA ARG A 349 9.16 22.42 21.19
C ARG A 349 8.74 21.44 20.11
N LEU A 350 7.59 20.82 20.30
CA LEU A 350 7.06 19.82 19.39
C LEU A 350 5.57 20.03 19.17
N VAL A 351 5.13 19.99 17.92
CA VAL A 351 3.72 20.03 17.54
C VAL A 351 3.35 18.69 16.92
N ILE A 352 2.24 18.10 17.32
CA ILE A 352 1.72 16.86 16.76
C ILE A 352 0.33 17.13 16.20
N SER A 353 0.14 16.92 14.89
CA SER A 353 -1.19 16.87 14.29
C SER A 353 -1.70 15.43 14.29
N SER A 354 -2.85 15.18 14.92
CA SER A 354 -3.38 13.82 15.08
C SER A 354 -4.91 13.78 15.09
N ASP A 355 -5.45 12.57 15.14
CA ASP A 355 -6.82 12.34 15.54
C ASP A 355 -6.99 12.49 17.07
N PHE A 356 -8.14 12.05 17.61
CA PHE A 356 -8.47 12.15 19.04
C PHE A 356 -8.01 10.95 19.87
N TYR A 357 -7.02 10.20 19.39
CA TYR A 357 -6.53 9.06 20.14
C TYR A 357 -5.85 9.50 21.45
N ALA A 358 -6.27 8.86 22.55
CA ALA A 358 -5.88 9.26 23.90
C ALA A 358 -4.36 9.31 24.15
N VAL A 359 -3.56 8.60 23.37
CA VAL A 359 -2.09 8.61 23.46
C VAL A 359 -1.54 9.98 23.12
N TYR A 360 -1.99 10.59 22.01
CA TYR A 360 -1.57 11.92 21.61
C TYR A 360 -2.05 12.99 22.60
N GLN A 361 -3.32 12.87 23.05
CA GLN A 361 -3.88 13.77 24.05
C GLN A 361 -3.12 13.72 25.37
N SER A 362 -2.78 12.52 25.85
CA SER A 362 -2.03 12.34 27.08
C SER A 362 -0.62 12.93 26.98
N ALA A 363 0.04 12.79 25.84
CA ALA A 363 1.35 13.37 25.60
C ALA A 363 1.29 14.91 25.64
N GLY A 364 0.34 15.52 24.93
CA GLY A 364 0.16 16.98 24.92
C GLY A 364 -0.20 17.59 26.27
N LYS A 365 -0.90 16.82 27.14
CA LYS A 365 -1.24 17.28 28.50
C LYS A 365 -0.10 17.15 29.51
N LYS A 366 0.85 16.25 29.29
CA LYS A 366 1.92 15.93 30.24
C LYS A 366 3.25 16.60 29.94
N ALA A 367 3.55 16.74 28.64
CA ALA A 367 4.87 17.23 28.22
C ALA A 367 4.85 18.74 27.98
N ASP A 368 5.61 19.47 28.78
CA ASP A 368 5.83 20.88 28.54
C ASP A 368 6.50 21.09 27.18
N GLY A 369 6.01 22.07 26.41
CA GLY A 369 6.52 22.36 25.05
C GLY A 369 5.98 21.42 23.95
N LEU A 370 5.09 20.47 24.28
CA LEU A 370 4.37 19.66 23.31
C LEU A 370 2.94 20.18 23.11
N VAL A 371 2.61 20.54 21.89
CA VAL A 371 1.25 20.96 21.50
C VAL A 371 0.62 19.91 20.60
N ASN A 372 -0.60 19.52 20.89
CA ASN A 372 -1.35 18.60 20.04
C ASN A 372 -2.45 19.37 19.28
N LEU A 373 -2.34 19.41 17.97
CA LEU A 373 -3.32 19.99 17.06
C LEU A 373 -4.29 18.89 16.62
N TYR A 374 -5.58 19.13 16.84
CA TYR A 374 -6.59 18.12 16.50
C TYR A 374 -7.16 18.36 15.11
N CYS A 375 -7.30 17.28 14.37
CA CYS A 375 -7.81 17.29 13.01
C CYS A 375 -9.28 17.73 12.94
N ALA A 376 -9.53 18.90 12.35
CA ALA A 376 -10.88 19.44 12.17
C ALA A 376 -11.77 18.55 11.30
N ALA A 377 -11.20 17.81 10.32
CA ALA A 377 -11.94 16.84 9.51
C ALA A 377 -12.55 15.72 10.36
N HIS A 378 -11.92 15.30 11.45
CA HIS A 378 -12.49 14.31 12.36
C HIS A 378 -13.67 14.88 13.14
N ILE A 379 -13.60 16.12 13.62
CA ILE A 379 -14.74 16.81 14.27
C ILE A 379 -15.88 16.94 13.28
N ARG A 380 -15.61 17.43 12.09
CA ARG A 380 -16.58 17.58 11.00
C ARG A 380 -17.26 16.25 10.65
N ARG A 381 -16.53 15.13 10.67
CA ARG A 381 -17.08 13.77 10.47
C ARG A 381 -18.12 13.40 11.54
N HIS A 382 -17.95 13.85 12.79
CA HIS A 382 -18.97 13.66 13.84
C HIS A 382 -20.26 14.43 13.54
N MET A 383 -20.16 15.65 12.99
CA MET A 383 -21.33 16.42 12.56
C MET A 383 -22.08 15.73 11.41
N ILE A 384 -21.36 15.20 10.42
CA ILE A 384 -21.93 14.44 9.30
C ILE A 384 -22.68 13.20 9.83
N ARG A 385 -22.04 12.41 10.70
CA ARG A 385 -22.65 11.21 11.29
C ARG A 385 -23.92 11.53 12.09
N ALA A 386 -23.93 12.64 12.82
CA ALA A 386 -25.12 13.10 13.51
C ALA A 386 -26.23 13.48 12.53
N GLY A 387 -25.92 14.13 11.41
CA GLY A 387 -26.86 14.48 10.36
C GLY A 387 -27.43 13.29 9.58
N ASP A 388 -26.69 12.18 9.53
CA ASP A 388 -27.13 10.94 8.90
C ASP A 388 -28.06 10.11 9.80
N ALA A 389 -28.17 10.47 11.09
CA ALA A 389 -29.09 9.83 12.03
C ALA A 389 -30.52 10.35 11.83
N SER A 390 -31.52 9.52 12.20
CA SER A 390 -32.93 9.96 12.27
C SER A 390 -33.15 10.80 13.53
N PRO A 391 -33.96 11.86 13.52
CA PRO A 391 -34.85 12.33 12.46
C PRO A 391 -34.22 13.36 11.50
N VAL A 392 -34.97 13.75 10.45
CA VAL A 392 -34.57 14.67 9.37
C VAL A 392 -34.05 16.03 9.86
N GLN A 393 -34.53 16.52 11.01
CA GLN A 393 -34.05 17.77 11.62
C GLN A 393 -32.53 17.77 11.86
N LEU A 394 -31.94 16.65 12.15
CA LEU A 394 -30.49 16.50 12.33
C LEU A 394 -29.71 16.77 11.04
N LYS A 395 -30.32 16.53 9.88
CA LYS A 395 -29.69 16.86 8.59
C LYS A 395 -29.50 18.35 8.42
N TYR A 396 -30.50 19.15 8.75
CA TYR A 396 -30.41 20.63 8.70
C TYR A 396 -29.43 21.14 9.75
N TRP A 397 -29.48 20.59 10.96
CA TRP A 397 -28.53 20.90 12.02
C TRP A 397 -27.10 20.65 11.57
N ALA A 398 -26.81 19.48 11.01
CA ALA A 398 -25.47 19.13 10.50
C ALA A 398 -25.05 20.05 9.35
N GLN A 399 -25.97 20.41 8.42
CA GLN A 399 -25.65 21.32 7.32
C GLN A 399 -25.23 22.72 7.84
N ASN A 400 -25.85 23.23 8.90
CA ASN A 400 -25.41 24.47 9.52
C ASN A 400 -24.03 24.37 10.12
N TRP A 401 -23.70 23.27 10.82
CA TRP A 401 -22.37 23.02 11.34
C TRP A 401 -21.33 22.86 10.24
N LEU A 402 -21.66 22.18 9.16
CA LEU A 402 -20.77 22.05 8.00
C LEU A 402 -20.49 23.40 7.32
N ALA A 403 -21.45 24.32 7.35
CA ALA A 403 -21.24 25.69 6.87
C ALA A 403 -20.24 26.45 7.76
N LEU A 404 -20.38 26.36 9.09
CA LEU A 404 -19.43 26.97 10.02
C LEU A 404 -18.01 26.42 9.84
N PHE A 405 -17.87 25.11 9.71
CA PHE A 405 -16.55 24.53 9.43
C PHE A 405 -15.99 24.95 8.07
N ARG A 406 -16.81 25.04 7.03
CA ARG A 406 -16.35 25.56 5.72
C ARG A 406 -15.78 26.98 5.85
N ASP A 407 -16.47 27.84 6.62
CA ASP A 407 -16.04 29.22 6.82
C ASP A 407 -14.73 29.28 7.66
N LEU A 408 -14.58 28.40 8.66
CA LEU A 408 -13.32 28.23 9.39
C LEU A 408 -12.15 27.76 8.48
N TYR A 409 -12.39 26.77 7.60
CA TYR A 409 -11.37 26.31 6.65
C TYR A 409 -10.94 27.44 5.72
N LYS A 410 -11.90 28.23 5.23
CA LYS A 410 -11.61 29.38 4.36
C LYS A 410 -10.74 30.42 5.10
N ALA A 411 -11.14 30.80 6.33
CA ALA A 411 -10.36 31.73 7.13
C ALA A 411 -8.94 31.21 7.44
N HIS A 412 -8.80 29.90 7.68
CA HIS A 412 -7.49 29.28 7.90
C HIS A 412 -6.62 29.27 6.65
N ASP A 413 -7.17 28.98 5.47
CA ASP A 413 -6.46 29.00 4.20
C ASP A 413 -5.94 30.43 3.88
N GLU A 414 -6.77 31.45 4.16
CA GLU A 414 -6.42 32.87 4.02
C GLU A 414 -5.33 33.27 5.04
N LEU A 415 -5.44 32.82 6.29
CA LEU A 415 -4.42 33.05 7.32
C LEU A 415 -3.09 32.39 6.97
N MET A 416 -3.09 31.14 6.48
CA MET A 416 -1.90 30.43 6.04
C MET A 416 -1.22 31.16 4.87
N ALA A 417 -1.99 31.62 3.88
CA ALA A 417 -1.46 32.37 2.75
C ALA A 417 -0.84 33.71 3.19
N ALA A 418 -1.53 34.46 4.05
CA ALA A 418 -1.03 35.71 4.59
C ALA A 418 0.21 35.53 5.45
N TRP A 419 0.29 34.46 6.23
CA TRP A 419 1.47 34.10 7.02
C TRP A 419 2.67 33.79 6.13
N GLN A 420 2.48 32.99 5.06
CA GLN A 420 3.52 32.68 4.09
C GLN A 420 4.05 33.94 3.39
N GLU A 421 3.15 34.86 3.01
CA GLU A 421 3.53 36.13 2.40
C GLU A 421 4.30 37.02 3.39
N ALA A 422 3.86 37.08 4.64
CA ALA A 422 4.51 37.88 5.68
C ALA A 422 5.88 37.33 6.12
N ALA A 423 6.15 36.03 5.89
CA ALA A 423 7.43 35.41 6.24
C ALA A 423 8.62 35.95 5.39
N ALA A 424 8.38 36.30 4.12
CA ALA A 424 9.41 36.81 3.21
C ALA A 424 8.85 37.86 2.22
N PRO A 425 8.30 39.00 2.71
CA PRO A 425 7.69 39.97 1.84
C PRO A 425 8.76 40.82 1.12
N PRO A 426 8.50 41.27 -0.13
CA PRO A 426 9.33 42.29 -0.77
C PRO A 426 9.41 43.53 0.10
N ALA A 427 10.58 44.22 0.10
CA ALA A 427 10.85 45.33 1.00
C ALA A 427 9.77 46.44 0.96
N ARG A 428 9.22 46.74 -0.24
CA ARG A 428 8.15 47.72 -0.46
C ARG A 428 6.77 47.29 0.05
N GLU A 429 6.57 46.00 0.31
CA GLU A 429 5.26 45.42 0.66
C GLU A 429 5.17 44.96 2.13
N LYS A 430 6.24 45.08 2.91
CA LYS A 430 6.29 44.64 4.32
C LYS A 430 5.10 45.12 5.16
N LYS A 431 4.76 46.42 5.07
CA LYS A 431 3.62 46.97 5.84
C LYS A 431 2.27 46.40 5.38
N ALA A 432 2.10 46.24 4.07
CA ALA A 432 0.87 45.69 3.51
C ALA A 432 0.73 44.20 3.83
N ALA A 433 1.80 43.42 3.79
CA ALA A 433 1.80 42.01 4.17
C ALA A 433 1.50 41.85 5.67
N ALA A 434 2.07 42.66 6.53
CA ALA A 434 1.76 42.66 7.97
C ALA A 434 0.29 42.95 8.24
N GLN A 435 -0.30 43.95 7.55
CA GLN A 435 -1.72 44.29 7.69
C GLN A 435 -2.64 43.15 7.18
N ARG A 436 -2.29 42.52 6.06
CA ARG A 436 -3.04 41.35 5.57
C ARG A 436 -3.01 40.19 6.57
N LEU A 437 -1.87 39.96 7.20
CA LEU A 437 -1.73 38.92 8.22
C LEU A 437 -2.59 39.25 9.45
N GLU A 438 -2.60 40.50 9.91
CA GLU A 438 -3.43 40.94 11.03
C GLU A 438 -4.92 40.74 10.72
N ASN A 439 -5.39 41.20 9.54
CA ASN A 439 -6.77 41.01 9.11
C ASN A 439 -7.15 39.52 9.01
N ALA A 440 -6.24 38.67 8.52
CA ALA A 440 -6.48 37.24 8.43
C ALA A 440 -6.58 36.56 9.81
N TYR A 441 -5.85 37.04 10.82
CA TYR A 441 -6.04 36.60 12.20
C TYR A 441 -7.42 37.03 12.75
N GLU A 442 -7.86 38.26 12.46
CA GLU A 442 -9.20 38.74 12.87
C GLU A 442 -10.30 37.89 12.22
N ASP A 443 -10.20 37.56 10.93
CA ASP A 443 -11.15 36.71 10.23
C ASP A 443 -11.18 35.29 10.81
N TRP A 444 -10.01 34.74 11.16
CA TRP A 444 -9.92 33.42 11.82
C TRP A 444 -10.57 33.46 13.22
N ASP A 445 -10.26 34.48 14.02
CA ASP A 445 -10.83 34.69 15.37
C ASP A 445 -12.37 34.87 15.29
N ALA A 446 -12.87 35.57 14.30
CA ALA A 446 -14.30 35.70 14.05
C ALA A 446 -14.95 34.35 13.70
N ALA A 447 -14.37 33.59 12.79
CA ALA A 447 -14.89 32.28 12.38
C ALA A 447 -14.96 31.29 13.55
N ILE A 448 -13.88 31.20 14.35
CA ILE A 448 -13.83 30.30 15.51
C ILE A 448 -14.74 30.79 16.63
N GLY A 449 -14.93 32.11 16.80
CA GLY A 449 -15.84 32.73 17.76
C GLY A 449 -17.27 32.31 17.49
N VAL A 450 -17.73 32.37 16.24
CA VAL A 450 -19.10 31.92 15.84
C VAL A 450 -19.30 30.42 16.16
N ILE A 451 -18.29 29.58 15.95
CA ILE A 451 -18.34 28.15 16.31
C ILE A 451 -18.46 27.99 17.83
N ASP A 452 -17.68 28.73 18.60
CA ASP A 452 -17.67 28.67 20.08
C ASP A 452 -19.03 29.10 20.68
N GLU A 453 -19.56 30.24 20.23
CA GLU A 453 -20.86 30.72 20.66
C GLU A 453 -21.98 29.74 20.30
N THR A 454 -21.96 29.21 19.08
CA THR A 454 -22.96 28.25 18.61
C THR A 454 -22.89 26.96 19.42
N ARG A 455 -21.67 26.46 19.71
CA ARG A 455 -21.42 25.29 20.54
C ARG A 455 -21.99 25.47 21.93
N LYS A 456 -21.61 26.54 22.63
CA LYS A 456 -22.06 26.86 24.00
C LYS A 456 -23.57 26.99 24.08
N LYS A 457 -24.18 27.73 23.15
CA LYS A 457 -25.61 27.92 23.07
C LYS A 457 -26.39 26.62 22.87
N GLN A 458 -25.92 25.77 21.93
CA GLN A 458 -26.61 24.52 21.61
C GLN A 458 -26.41 23.44 22.67
N MET A 459 -25.29 23.41 23.38
CA MET A 459 -25.08 22.47 24.49
C MET A 459 -26.02 22.73 25.66
N GLN A 460 -26.46 23.96 25.84
CA GLN A 460 -27.42 24.36 26.87
C GLN A 460 -28.87 24.26 26.42
N ALA A 461 -29.13 24.06 25.13
CA ALA A 461 -30.49 24.06 24.58
C ALA A 461 -31.27 22.82 25.03
N PRO A 462 -32.49 22.98 25.57
CA PRO A 462 -33.37 21.86 25.87
C PRO A 462 -33.80 21.17 24.56
N GLY A 463 -33.92 19.84 24.57
CA GLY A 463 -34.46 19.08 23.44
C GLY A 463 -33.46 18.79 22.30
N LEU A 464 -32.18 19.10 22.46
CA LEU A 464 -31.16 18.67 21.48
C LEU A 464 -31.14 17.14 21.35
N GLN A 465 -31.16 16.66 20.13
CA GLN A 465 -31.16 15.22 19.81
C GLN A 465 -29.83 14.55 20.20
N GLU A 466 -29.91 13.31 20.67
CA GLU A 466 -28.77 12.58 21.20
C GLU A 466 -27.55 12.48 20.25
N PRO A 467 -27.69 12.24 18.92
CA PRO A 467 -26.56 12.29 18.00
C PRO A 467 -25.86 13.64 17.92
N ALA A 468 -26.63 14.74 17.97
CA ALA A 468 -26.10 16.10 18.00
C ALA A 468 -25.38 16.40 19.31
N LYS A 469 -25.93 15.97 20.46
CA LYS A 469 -25.28 16.09 21.77
C LYS A 469 -23.91 15.40 21.77
N LYS A 470 -23.83 14.19 21.24
CA LYS A 470 -22.55 13.44 21.15
C LYS A 470 -21.53 14.14 20.26
N ALA A 471 -21.97 14.70 19.13
CA ALA A 471 -21.09 15.43 18.24
C ALA A 471 -20.57 16.73 18.90
N LEU A 472 -21.44 17.48 19.59
CA LEU A 472 -21.06 18.69 20.33
C LEU A 472 -20.16 18.37 21.53
N ALA A 473 -20.44 17.31 22.28
CA ALA A 473 -19.59 16.86 23.38
C ALA A 473 -18.17 16.47 22.89
N THR A 474 -18.06 15.93 21.67
CA THR A 474 -16.76 15.69 21.06
C THR A 474 -16.07 17.01 20.71
N LEU A 475 -16.77 17.95 20.06
CA LEU A 475 -16.21 19.27 19.75
C LEU A 475 -15.76 20.01 21.01
N ASP A 476 -16.56 19.97 22.08
CA ASP A 476 -16.26 20.60 23.36
C ASP A 476 -15.02 20.01 24.02
N ARG A 477 -14.91 18.68 24.06
CA ARG A 477 -13.77 17.98 24.62
C ARG A 477 -12.47 18.23 23.86
N GLU A 478 -12.56 18.36 22.53
CA GLU A 478 -11.41 18.54 21.64
C GLU A 478 -11.17 20.02 21.29
N TRP A 479 -11.84 20.94 21.99
CA TRP A 479 -11.82 22.36 21.68
C TRP A 479 -10.43 22.98 21.72
N ASP A 480 -9.66 22.71 22.78
CA ASP A 480 -8.34 23.30 22.98
C ASP A 480 -7.36 22.95 21.84
N GLY A 481 -7.39 21.70 21.36
CA GLY A 481 -6.56 21.30 20.24
C GLY A 481 -7.01 21.83 18.88
N LEU A 482 -8.29 22.23 18.76
CA LEU A 482 -8.79 22.91 17.55
C LEU A 482 -8.35 24.38 17.54
N ILE A 483 -8.52 25.12 18.63
CA ILE A 483 -8.15 26.53 18.69
C ILE A 483 -6.64 26.76 18.66
N ALA A 484 -5.84 25.79 19.10
CA ALA A 484 -4.38 25.85 19.06
C ALA A 484 -3.81 26.03 17.64
N HIS A 485 -4.57 25.75 16.59
CA HIS A 485 -4.17 26.02 15.20
C HIS A 485 -3.92 27.51 14.91
N ARG A 486 -4.53 28.40 15.69
CA ARG A 486 -4.30 29.84 15.60
C ARG A 486 -2.81 30.21 15.73
N ASP A 487 -2.10 29.54 16.64
CA ASP A 487 -0.68 29.81 16.91
C ASP A 487 0.26 29.12 15.91
N TYR A 488 -0.31 28.27 15.05
CA TYR A 488 0.42 27.49 14.04
C TYR A 488 -0.23 27.62 12.65
N PRO A 489 -0.35 28.84 12.10
CA PRO A 489 -1.09 29.09 10.85
C PRO A 489 -0.49 28.37 9.63
N MET A 490 0.79 27.97 9.69
CA MET A 490 1.47 27.20 8.65
C MET A 490 1.07 25.72 8.62
N ILE A 491 0.34 25.23 9.62
CA ILE A 491 -0.08 23.83 9.73
C ILE A 491 -1.55 23.71 9.31
N SER A 492 -1.87 22.76 8.41
CA SER A 492 -3.24 22.48 7.98
C SER A 492 -4.13 22.09 9.15
N LEU A 493 -5.42 22.51 9.11
CA LEU A 493 -6.44 22.04 10.05
C LEU A 493 -6.68 20.52 10.01
N ASP A 494 -6.19 19.84 8.99
CA ASP A 494 -6.42 18.42 8.76
C ASP A 494 -5.14 17.61 8.90
N ASN A 495 -5.29 16.38 9.43
CA ASN A 495 -4.24 15.36 9.45
C ASN A 495 -4.27 14.46 8.21
N ASN A 496 -4.76 14.98 7.06
CA ASN A 496 -4.92 14.21 5.82
C ASN A 496 -3.59 13.73 5.23
N SER A 497 -2.47 14.37 5.55
CA SER A 497 -1.14 13.95 5.12
C SER A 497 -0.78 12.58 5.71
N ALA A 498 -0.99 12.36 7.00
CA ALA A 498 -0.76 11.06 7.65
C ALA A 498 -1.73 9.99 7.14
N GLU A 499 -3.03 10.32 7.01
CA GLU A 499 -4.01 9.40 6.42
C GLU A 499 -3.62 8.96 4.99
N ARG A 500 -3.10 9.89 4.15
CA ARG A 500 -2.62 9.59 2.80
C ARG A 500 -1.46 8.62 2.79
N GLN A 501 -0.48 8.83 3.67
CA GLN A 501 0.68 7.94 3.77
C GLN A 501 0.30 6.52 4.20
N LEU A 502 -0.72 6.36 5.04
CA LEU A 502 -1.23 5.05 5.43
C LEU A 502 -2.05 4.34 4.34
N ARG A 503 -2.53 5.04 3.29
CA ARG A 503 -3.34 4.41 2.22
C ARG A 503 -2.59 3.28 1.50
N GLY A 504 -1.33 3.49 1.12
CA GLY A 504 -0.49 2.47 0.48
C GLY A 504 -0.35 1.20 1.34
N PRO A 505 0.12 1.29 2.59
CA PRO A 505 0.15 0.18 3.54
C PRO A 505 -1.21 -0.50 3.75
N VAL A 506 -2.30 0.28 3.86
CA VAL A 506 -3.67 -0.27 4.02
C VAL A 506 -4.10 -1.07 2.79
N VAL A 507 -3.81 -0.59 1.58
CA VAL A 507 -4.06 -1.34 0.33
C VAL A 507 -3.23 -2.63 0.33
N THR A 508 -1.95 -2.55 0.67
CA THR A 508 -1.08 -3.73 0.80
C THR A 508 -1.65 -4.73 1.82
N ARG A 509 -2.13 -4.26 2.98
CA ARG A 509 -2.79 -5.10 3.98
C ARG A 509 -4.06 -5.78 3.43
N LYS A 510 -4.90 -5.05 2.71
CA LYS A 510 -6.12 -5.61 2.10
C LYS A 510 -5.79 -6.68 1.07
N ASN A 511 -4.72 -6.49 0.30
CA ASN A 511 -4.31 -7.42 -0.77
C ASN A 511 -3.51 -8.62 -0.26
N ALA A 512 -2.75 -8.48 0.83
CA ALA A 512 -1.85 -9.49 1.37
C ALA A 512 -2.30 -10.09 2.71
N GLY A 513 -3.31 -9.51 3.38
CA GLY A 513 -3.82 -9.96 4.68
C GLY A 513 -2.95 -9.60 5.89
N GLY A 514 -1.69 -9.21 5.69
CA GLY A 514 -0.73 -8.89 6.75
C GLY A 514 0.67 -9.42 6.49
N SER A 515 1.45 -9.63 7.53
CA SER A 515 2.81 -10.18 7.48
C SER A 515 2.90 -11.54 8.16
N ARG A 516 3.82 -12.39 7.67
CA ARG A 516 4.00 -13.72 8.23
C ARG A 516 4.44 -13.68 9.70
N ASN A 517 5.46 -12.86 10.01
CA ASN A 517 6.02 -12.71 11.36
C ASN A 517 6.43 -11.26 11.62
N GLY A 518 6.89 -10.97 12.84
CA GLY A 518 7.33 -9.65 13.26
C GLY A 518 8.48 -9.09 12.42
N GLN A 519 9.45 -9.93 12.05
CA GLN A 519 10.58 -9.52 11.20
C GLN A 519 10.09 -9.04 9.82
N THR A 520 9.16 -9.79 9.19
CA THR A 520 8.60 -9.40 7.89
C THR A 520 7.77 -8.12 7.99
N ALA A 521 7.11 -7.90 9.12
CA ALA A 521 6.38 -6.67 9.40
C ALA A 521 7.34 -5.48 9.59
N GLY A 522 8.43 -5.66 10.34
CA GLY A 522 9.49 -4.66 10.49
C GLY A 522 10.18 -4.32 9.16
N ASN A 523 10.49 -5.32 8.34
CA ASN A 523 11.04 -5.12 7.00
C ASN A 523 10.12 -4.28 6.10
N ALA A 524 8.81 -4.46 6.23
CA ALA A 524 7.83 -3.64 5.50
C ALA A 524 7.88 -2.17 5.94
N ALA A 525 7.98 -1.89 7.24
CA ALA A 525 8.12 -0.52 7.75
C ALA A 525 9.41 0.16 7.24
N VAL A 526 10.54 -0.58 7.21
CA VAL A 526 11.81 -0.10 6.64
C VAL A 526 11.63 0.31 5.17
N ILE A 527 11.02 -0.56 4.36
CA ILE A 527 10.84 -0.30 2.93
C ILE A 527 9.88 0.88 2.71
N TRP A 528 8.76 0.95 3.45
CA TRP A 528 7.84 2.10 3.35
C TRP A 528 8.49 3.40 3.77
N THR A 529 9.32 3.41 4.81
CA THR A 529 10.08 4.61 5.24
C THR A 529 10.94 5.14 4.10
N VAL A 530 11.70 4.26 3.45
CA VAL A 530 12.57 4.65 2.33
C VAL A 530 11.75 5.08 1.11
N THR A 531 10.76 4.29 0.70
CA THR A 531 9.99 4.58 -0.52
C THR A 531 9.12 5.83 -0.38
N ALA A 532 8.47 6.04 0.76
CA ALA A 532 7.64 7.22 1.00
C ALA A 532 8.49 8.50 1.08
N THR A 533 9.66 8.45 1.73
CA THR A 533 10.57 9.59 1.79
C THR A 533 11.14 9.93 0.40
N ALA A 534 11.52 8.92 -0.38
CA ALA A 534 11.99 9.13 -1.76
C ALA A 534 10.89 9.74 -2.64
N GLN A 535 9.64 9.27 -2.52
CA GLN A 535 8.50 9.85 -3.24
C GLN A 535 8.20 11.29 -2.80
N MET A 536 8.27 11.57 -1.50
CA MET A 536 8.11 12.93 -0.96
C MET A 536 9.17 13.89 -1.52
N ALA A 537 10.38 13.39 -1.75
CA ALA A 537 11.46 14.14 -2.39
C ALA A 537 11.34 14.23 -3.93
N GLY A 538 10.28 13.70 -4.55
CA GLY A 538 10.06 13.71 -5.99
C GLY A 538 10.94 12.74 -6.78
N LEU A 539 11.52 11.72 -6.14
CA LEU A 539 12.39 10.74 -6.79
C LEU A 539 11.60 9.60 -7.42
N ASN A 540 12.06 9.12 -8.57
CA ASN A 540 11.54 7.90 -9.19
C ASN A 540 12.09 6.67 -8.43
N LEU A 541 11.19 5.88 -7.86
CA LEU A 541 11.58 4.76 -7.00
C LEU A 541 12.42 3.71 -7.72
N LEU A 542 12.12 3.42 -8.99
CA LEU A 542 12.89 2.42 -9.75
C LEU A 542 14.34 2.86 -9.93
N THR A 543 14.54 4.10 -10.36
CA THR A 543 15.88 4.67 -10.61
C THR A 543 16.65 4.84 -9.30
N TYR A 544 16.02 5.42 -8.29
CA TYR A 544 16.64 5.66 -6.98
C TYR A 544 17.06 4.35 -6.28
N LEU A 545 16.13 3.39 -6.16
CA LEU A 545 16.43 2.10 -5.51
C LEU A 545 17.45 1.29 -6.30
N THR A 546 17.41 1.35 -7.64
CA THR A 546 18.45 0.68 -8.47
C THR A 546 19.83 1.27 -8.21
N ALA A 547 19.95 2.60 -8.18
CA ALA A 547 21.22 3.27 -7.89
C ALA A 547 21.75 2.93 -6.49
N TYR A 548 20.87 2.90 -5.47
CA TYR A 548 21.24 2.50 -4.12
C TYR A 548 21.74 1.05 -4.06
N LEU A 549 21.02 0.13 -4.69
CA LEU A 549 21.39 -1.29 -4.74
C LEU A 549 22.66 -1.53 -5.56
N ASP A 550 22.90 -0.75 -6.62
CA ASP A 550 24.14 -0.79 -7.37
C ASP A 550 25.33 -0.39 -6.50
N GLU A 551 25.18 0.63 -5.67
CA GLU A 551 26.23 1.04 -4.74
C GLU A 551 26.45 -0.02 -3.65
N CYS A 552 25.39 -0.62 -3.09
CA CYS A 552 25.51 -1.78 -2.21
C CYS A 552 26.29 -2.93 -2.91
N GLY A 553 26.03 -3.17 -4.19
CA GLY A 553 26.73 -4.17 -4.98
C GLY A 553 28.23 -3.87 -5.15
N ARG A 554 28.61 -2.60 -5.33
CA ARG A 554 30.01 -2.16 -5.41
C ARG A 554 30.74 -2.34 -4.08
N THR A 555 30.04 -2.20 -2.97
CA THR A 555 30.60 -2.44 -1.61
C THR A 555 30.53 -3.92 -1.18
N GLY A 556 30.32 -4.84 -2.12
CA GLY A 556 30.32 -6.29 -1.88
C GLY A 556 28.99 -6.85 -1.36
N GLY A 557 27.88 -6.15 -1.56
CA GLY A 557 26.55 -6.57 -1.13
C GLY A 557 26.27 -6.26 0.35
N ASN A 558 26.96 -5.28 0.91
CA ASN A 558 26.77 -4.81 2.27
C ASN A 558 25.88 -3.56 2.32
N PRO A 559 25.19 -3.31 3.44
CA PRO A 559 24.52 -2.04 3.69
C PRO A 559 25.50 -0.87 3.60
N LEU A 560 25.04 0.26 3.05
CA LEU A 560 25.89 1.46 2.95
C LEU A 560 26.09 2.12 4.30
N THR A 561 27.26 2.75 4.50
CA THR A 561 27.63 3.51 5.70
C THR A 561 28.42 4.77 5.33
N GLY A 562 28.51 5.74 6.26
CA GLY A 562 29.28 6.97 6.08
C GLY A 562 28.90 7.72 4.81
N LYS A 563 29.89 8.27 4.11
CA LYS A 563 29.69 9.11 2.90
C LYS A 563 28.90 8.41 1.79
N ALA A 564 29.04 7.08 1.64
CA ALA A 564 28.27 6.34 0.66
C ALA A 564 26.78 6.32 0.98
N LEU A 565 26.40 6.20 2.26
CA LEU A 565 25.01 6.32 2.73
C LEU A 565 24.50 7.76 2.61
N GLU A 566 25.30 8.73 3.04
CA GLU A 566 24.95 10.15 3.03
C GLU A 566 24.53 10.65 1.65
N ARG A 567 25.17 10.17 0.59
CA ARG A 567 24.82 10.48 -0.79
C ARG A 567 23.36 10.14 -1.13
N PHE A 568 22.83 9.05 -0.57
CA PHE A 568 21.47 8.57 -0.85
C PHE A 568 20.41 9.15 0.08
N LEU A 569 20.78 9.97 1.05
CA LEU A 569 19.82 10.72 1.84
C LEU A 569 19.21 11.83 0.97
N PRO A 570 17.86 11.85 0.75
CA PRO A 570 17.26 12.76 -0.23
C PRO A 570 17.58 14.24 -0.01
N TRP A 571 17.81 14.65 1.23
CA TRP A 571 18.17 16.03 1.59
C TRP A 571 19.65 16.37 1.35
N ASN A 572 20.52 15.36 1.24
CA ASN A 572 21.96 15.53 0.97
C ASN A 572 22.35 15.25 -0.48
N ALA A 573 21.40 14.71 -1.28
CA ALA A 573 21.67 14.37 -2.67
C ALA A 573 22.06 15.58 -3.49
N SER A 574 23.11 15.45 -4.31
CA SER A 574 23.55 16.52 -5.24
C SER A 574 22.43 16.87 -6.24
N PRO A 575 22.43 18.08 -6.81
CA PRO A 575 21.49 18.43 -7.87
C PRO A 575 21.51 17.44 -9.04
N GLU A 576 22.68 16.94 -9.42
CA GLU A 576 22.87 15.96 -10.50
C GLU A 576 22.25 14.61 -10.14
N ASP A 577 22.49 14.12 -8.91
CA ASP A 577 21.89 12.86 -8.41
C ASP A 577 20.37 12.99 -8.34
N ARG A 578 19.84 14.11 -7.81
CA ARG A 578 18.39 14.36 -7.77
C ARG A 578 17.76 14.36 -9.15
N GLN A 579 18.39 15.05 -10.10
CA GLN A 579 17.91 15.08 -11.48
C GLN A 579 17.93 13.69 -12.11
N ALA A 580 19.01 12.92 -11.93
CA ALA A 580 19.14 11.56 -12.43
C ALA A 580 18.09 10.63 -11.81
N TRP A 581 17.87 10.71 -10.50
CA TRP A 581 16.94 9.85 -9.79
C TRP A 581 15.47 10.27 -9.93
N ALA A 582 15.16 11.49 -10.36
CA ALA A 582 13.80 11.92 -10.66
C ALA A 582 13.28 11.34 -11.99
N GLN A 583 14.19 10.97 -12.89
CA GLN A 583 13.82 10.44 -14.21
C GLN A 583 13.44 8.94 -14.13
N PRO A 584 12.52 8.47 -14.99
CA PRO A 584 12.28 7.04 -15.13
C PRO A 584 13.56 6.33 -15.62
N PRO A 585 13.73 5.03 -15.34
CA PRO A 585 14.85 4.28 -15.87
C PRO A 585 14.86 4.35 -17.40
N PRO A 586 16.05 4.40 -18.05
CA PRO A 586 16.13 4.42 -19.49
C PRO A 586 15.44 3.16 -20.08
N PRO A 587 14.85 3.27 -21.26
CA PRO A 587 14.33 2.10 -21.96
C PRO A 587 15.46 1.10 -22.18
N GLY A 588 15.24 -0.14 -21.80
CA GLY A 588 16.25 -1.20 -21.83
C GLY A 588 16.42 -1.87 -23.16
#